data_5d0cda516ce237a6c1b10a739e557ed0
#
_entry.id   5d0cda516ce237a6c1b10a739e557ed0
#
_cell.length_a   1.000
_cell.length_b   1.000
_cell.length_c   1.000
_cell.angle_alpha   90.00
_cell.angle_beta   90.00
_cell.angle_gamma   90.00
#
_symmetry.space_group_name_H-M   'P 1'
#
loop_
_entity.id
_entity.type
_entity.pdbx_description
1 polymer ?
#
loop_
_entity_poly.entity_id
_entity_poly.type
_entity_poly.pdbx_seq_one_letter_code
_entity_poly.pdbx_strand_id
1 'polypeptide(L)'
;MVSIITAIHNCLDHNQIFLDSLRRYSYHPHELIIIDNASRDGSPELFKRAGCRIIRNEKNLCYPEAMNQGIAAAKGEFICLLNNDVFVGVQWDKNLIDAMEMYRLDVVSPCGIERMPTLPLTHLFFKRWRSIGEKKHQMAVAEKLRGLLKNMYGSWETFCQRMKSRYYPKIMEGIVGNCVLLKRSALEKIGPLDETIQAQDWDLYLTVRKKEEGGEGIHRVMTVCWSYVHHFIRTTLKSHPAPFSCVHPKRTIEEKWDRETIQRLWPFPYEVRKRPSPLREPISYWQYKREKMKSLPARTEDENQWIQFWKELDRT
;
A
#
# COMPACT_ATOMS: atom_id res chain seq x y z
N MET A 1 -6.13 4.66 -20.13
CA MET A 1 -5.96 3.24 -19.76
C MET A 1 -4.92 3.12 -18.64
N VAL A 2 -5.13 2.23 -17.66
CA VAL A 2 -4.24 1.97 -16.53
C VAL A 2 -3.49 0.66 -16.76
N SER A 3 -2.16 0.64 -16.60
CA SER A 3 -1.38 -0.60 -16.49
C SER A 3 -1.17 -0.93 -15.01
N ILE A 4 -1.80 -1.99 -14.52
CA ILE A 4 -1.65 -2.48 -13.15
C ILE A 4 -0.53 -3.52 -13.16
N ILE A 5 0.51 -3.29 -12.37
CA ILE A 5 1.68 -4.16 -12.27
C ILE A 5 1.71 -4.76 -10.87
N THR A 6 1.80 -6.08 -10.80
CA THR A 6 1.76 -6.84 -9.56
C THR A 6 2.79 -7.96 -9.58
N ALA A 7 3.69 -7.96 -8.60
CA ALA A 7 4.59 -9.09 -8.37
C ALA A 7 3.93 -10.11 -7.45
N ILE A 8 4.02 -11.39 -7.79
CA ILE A 8 3.47 -12.50 -7.01
C ILE A 8 4.54 -13.55 -6.69
N HIS A 9 4.42 -14.16 -5.52
CA HIS A 9 5.11 -15.39 -5.15
C HIS A 9 4.17 -16.24 -4.30
N ASN A 10 3.53 -17.24 -4.93
CA ASN A 10 2.47 -18.04 -4.30
C ASN A 10 1.29 -17.18 -3.76
N CYS A 11 0.62 -17.62 -2.69
CA CYS A 11 -0.52 -16.95 -2.05
C CYS A 11 -1.80 -16.94 -2.88
N LEU A 12 -2.15 -18.12 -3.45
CA LEU A 12 -3.30 -18.31 -4.35
C LEU A 12 -4.60 -17.66 -3.83
N ASP A 13 -4.94 -17.87 -2.57
CA ASP A 13 -6.18 -17.34 -1.99
C ASP A 13 -6.22 -15.81 -1.92
N HIS A 14 -5.09 -15.16 -1.63
CA HIS A 14 -4.98 -13.71 -1.67
C HIS A 14 -5.03 -13.20 -3.11
N ASN A 15 -4.36 -13.88 -4.03
CA ASN A 15 -4.43 -13.56 -5.47
C ASN A 15 -5.86 -13.69 -6.01
N GLN A 16 -6.65 -14.64 -5.51
CA GLN A 16 -8.06 -14.78 -5.88
C GLN A 16 -8.88 -13.57 -5.46
N ILE A 17 -8.81 -13.16 -4.20
CA ILE A 17 -9.59 -12.01 -3.73
C ILE A 17 -9.08 -10.68 -4.29
N PHE A 18 -7.78 -10.55 -4.53
CA PHE A 18 -7.18 -9.43 -5.24
C PHE A 18 -7.79 -9.28 -6.64
N LEU A 19 -7.78 -10.35 -7.43
CA LEU A 19 -8.33 -10.37 -8.78
C LEU A 19 -9.85 -10.08 -8.78
N ASP A 20 -10.59 -10.68 -7.84
CA ASP A 20 -12.02 -10.44 -7.68
C ASP A 20 -12.32 -8.97 -7.38
N SER A 21 -11.51 -8.34 -6.51
CA SER A 21 -11.68 -6.92 -6.19
C SER A 21 -11.41 -6.01 -7.37
N LEU A 22 -10.36 -6.27 -8.14
CA LEU A 22 -10.06 -5.50 -9.34
C LEU A 22 -11.19 -5.59 -10.37
N ARG A 23 -11.68 -6.78 -10.65
CA ARG A 23 -12.78 -7.00 -11.60
C ARG A 23 -14.07 -6.30 -11.20
N ARG A 24 -14.34 -6.26 -9.89
CA ARG A 24 -15.58 -5.69 -9.37
C ARG A 24 -15.54 -4.20 -9.19
N TYR A 25 -14.40 -3.62 -8.82
CA TYR A 25 -14.33 -2.27 -8.30
C TYR A 25 -13.48 -1.29 -9.13
N SER A 26 -12.72 -1.76 -10.12
CA SER A 26 -12.03 -0.85 -11.05
C SER A 26 -13.01 -0.20 -12.00
N TYR A 27 -12.81 1.07 -12.29
CA TYR A 27 -13.67 1.87 -13.16
C TYR A 27 -13.10 2.02 -14.57
N HIS A 28 -11.79 2.29 -14.67
CA HIS A 28 -11.14 2.51 -15.96
C HIS A 28 -10.73 1.19 -16.64
N PRO A 29 -10.72 1.16 -17.98
CA PRO A 29 -10.09 0.07 -18.72
C PRO A 29 -8.64 -0.09 -18.25
N HIS A 30 -8.24 -1.33 -17.96
CA HIS A 30 -6.90 -1.62 -17.49
C HIS A 30 -6.34 -2.91 -18.09
N GLU A 31 -5.02 -2.97 -18.21
CA GLU A 31 -4.27 -4.22 -18.37
C GLU A 31 -3.69 -4.63 -17.02
N LEU A 32 -3.68 -5.93 -16.73
CA LEU A 32 -3.05 -6.50 -15.53
C LEU A 32 -1.81 -7.28 -15.94
N ILE A 33 -0.65 -6.82 -15.49
CA ILE A 33 0.66 -7.40 -15.75
C ILE A 33 1.13 -8.07 -14.47
N ILE A 34 1.24 -9.37 -14.50
CA ILE A 34 1.66 -10.20 -13.37
C ILE A 34 3.13 -10.60 -13.55
N ILE A 35 3.95 -10.27 -12.56
CA ILE A 35 5.33 -10.74 -12.49
C ILE A 35 5.35 -11.92 -11.53
N ASP A 36 5.37 -13.12 -12.09
CA ASP A 36 5.37 -14.34 -11.31
C ASP A 36 6.80 -14.74 -10.91
N ASN A 37 7.12 -14.53 -9.65
CA ASN A 37 8.41 -14.85 -9.06
C ASN A 37 8.47 -16.34 -8.62
N ALA A 38 8.41 -17.25 -9.58
CA ALA A 38 8.53 -18.69 -9.39
C ALA A 38 7.47 -19.31 -8.45
N SER A 39 6.20 -18.92 -8.60
CA SER A 39 5.09 -19.52 -7.85
C SER A 39 4.88 -21.00 -8.20
N ARG A 40 4.37 -21.79 -7.23
CA ARG A 40 4.14 -23.24 -7.35
C ARG A 40 2.76 -23.70 -6.84
N ASP A 41 1.84 -22.76 -6.56
CA ASP A 41 0.56 -22.98 -5.89
C ASP A 41 -0.68 -22.76 -6.78
N GLY A 42 -0.52 -22.73 -8.10
CA GLY A 42 -1.64 -22.48 -9.02
C GLY A 42 -1.95 -21.00 -9.26
N SER A 43 -1.21 -20.07 -8.63
CA SER A 43 -1.36 -18.62 -8.86
C SER A 43 -1.15 -18.21 -10.32
N PRO A 44 -0.13 -18.72 -11.06
CA PRO A 44 0.05 -18.38 -12.47
C PRO A 44 -1.15 -18.81 -13.33
N GLU A 45 -1.71 -19.99 -13.06
CA GLU A 45 -2.87 -20.52 -13.77
C GLU A 45 -4.14 -19.71 -13.51
N LEU A 46 -4.31 -19.18 -12.29
CA LEU A 46 -5.40 -18.27 -11.95
C LEU A 46 -5.36 -17.03 -12.85
N PHE A 47 -4.23 -16.35 -12.92
CA PHE A 47 -4.07 -15.14 -13.71
C PHE A 47 -4.09 -15.39 -15.22
N LYS A 48 -3.54 -16.54 -15.67
CA LYS A 48 -3.62 -16.97 -17.08
C LYS A 48 -5.07 -17.15 -17.52
N ARG A 49 -5.89 -17.85 -16.73
CA ARG A 49 -7.33 -18.01 -16.99
C ARG A 49 -8.08 -16.68 -16.98
N ALA A 50 -7.58 -15.71 -16.24
CA ALA A 50 -8.13 -14.37 -16.19
C ALA A 50 -7.78 -13.49 -17.40
N GLY A 51 -6.94 -13.98 -18.32
CA GLY A 51 -6.47 -13.22 -19.49
C GLY A 51 -5.37 -12.19 -19.16
N CYS A 52 -4.71 -12.33 -18.00
CA CYS A 52 -3.63 -11.42 -17.62
C CYS A 52 -2.34 -11.71 -18.40
N ARG A 53 -1.55 -10.65 -18.63
CA ARG A 53 -0.19 -10.81 -19.16
C ARG A 53 0.72 -11.27 -18.01
N ILE A 54 1.41 -12.40 -18.20
CA ILE A 54 2.31 -12.97 -17.18
C ILE A 54 3.75 -12.92 -17.70
N ILE A 55 4.63 -12.39 -16.85
CA ILE A 55 6.10 -12.47 -17.01
C ILE A 55 6.58 -13.39 -15.88
N ARG A 56 7.17 -14.52 -16.24
CA ARG A 56 7.60 -15.54 -15.27
C ARG A 56 9.10 -15.49 -15.05
N ASN A 57 9.48 -15.43 -13.79
CA ASN A 57 10.86 -15.53 -13.32
C ASN A 57 11.13 -16.95 -12.80
N GLU A 58 12.37 -17.43 -12.97
CA GLU A 58 12.80 -18.73 -12.43
C GLU A 58 13.08 -18.68 -10.93
N LYS A 59 13.26 -17.47 -10.37
CA LYS A 59 13.61 -17.21 -8.98
C LYS A 59 12.68 -16.14 -8.38
N ASN A 60 12.61 -16.11 -7.05
CA ASN A 60 11.91 -15.06 -6.33
C ASN A 60 12.76 -13.77 -6.30
N LEU A 61 12.65 -12.95 -7.33
CA LEU A 61 13.37 -11.68 -7.44
C LEU A 61 12.94 -10.68 -6.36
N CYS A 62 13.80 -9.72 -6.08
CA CYS A 62 13.43 -8.59 -5.22
C CYS A 62 12.36 -7.72 -5.88
N TYR A 63 11.57 -7.04 -5.05
CA TYR A 63 10.42 -6.24 -5.49
C TYR A 63 10.75 -5.25 -6.61
N PRO A 64 11.80 -4.39 -6.52
CA PRO A 64 12.07 -3.42 -7.58
C PRO A 64 12.44 -4.06 -8.91
N GLU A 65 13.19 -5.16 -8.88
CA GLU A 65 13.59 -5.89 -10.08
C GLU A 65 12.36 -6.49 -10.79
N ALA A 66 11.46 -7.10 -10.03
CA ALA A 66 10.20 -7.63 -10.54
C ALA A 66 9.30 -6.50 -11.10
N MET A 67 9.15 -5.41 -10.35
CA MET A 67 8.27 -4.31 -10.78
C MET A 67 8.80 -3.60 -12.02
N ASN A 68 10.12 -3.44 -12.17
CA ASN A 68 10.72 -2.85 -13.37
C ASN A 68 10.46 -3.67 -14.64
N GLN A 69 10.38 -5.01 -14.55
CA GLN A 69 9.96 -5.84 -15.68
C GLN A 69 8.53 -5.50 -16.13
N GLY A 70 7.63 -5.29 -15.17
CA GLY A 70 6.26 -4.88 -15.43
C GLY A 70 6.16 -3.46 -15.99
N ILE A 71 6.93 -2.53 -15.45
CA ILE A 71 7.03 -1.14 -15.94
C ILE A 71 7.44 -1.13 -17.40
N ALA A 72 8.47 -1.88 -17.76
CA ALA A 72 8.96 -1.99 -19.15
C ALA A 72 7.92 -2.61 -20.10
N ALA A 73 7.04 -3.47 -19.58
CA ALA A 73 6.00 -4.14 -20.36
C ALA A 73 4.68 -3.34 -20.46
N ALA A 74 4.48 -2.33 -19.62
CA ALA A 74 3.26 -1.55 -19.49
C ALA A 74 3.01 -0.64 -20.70
N LYS A 75 1.73 -0.48 -21.10
CA LYS A 75 1.30 0.33 -22.24
C LYS A 75 0.38 1.50 -21.84
N GLY A 76 -0.15 1.49 -20.62
CA GLY A 76 -1.09 2.49 -20.14
C GLY A 76 -0.48 3.86 -19.95
N GLU A 77 -1.30 4.88 -20.00
CA GLU A 77 -0.96 6.26 -19.64
C GLU A 77 -0.68 6.42 -18.14
N PHE A 78 -1.41 5.64 -17.34
CA PHE A 78 -1.21 5.54 -15.89
C PHE A 78 -0.59 4.19 -15.56
N ILE A 79 0.41 4.21 -14.69
CA ILE A 79 1.11 3.02 -14.19
C ILE A 79 0.75 2.85 -12.73
N CYS A 80 0.17 1.71 -12.36
CA CYS A 80 -0.16 1.37 -10.99
C CYS A 80 0.75 0.26 -10.47
N LEU A 81 1.56 0.56 -9.48
CA LEU A 81 2.32 -0.42 -8.72
C LEU A 81 1.43 -0.90 -7.57
N LEU A 82 0.96 -2.15 -7.63
CA LEU A 82 -0.05 -2.68 -6.72
C LEU A 82 0.35 -4.04 -6.16
N ASN A 83 0.32 -4.17 -4.83
CA ASN A 83 0.62 -5.44 -4.18
C ASN A 83 -0.52 -6.45 -4.37
N ASN A 84 -0.18 -7.74 -4.46
CA ASN A 84 -1.13 -8.84 -4.63
C ASN A 84 -1.94 -9.19 -3.36
N ASP A 85 -1.60 -8.62 -2.22
CA ASP A 85 -2.33 -8.74 -0.96
C ASP A 85 -3.13 -7.47 -0.62
N VAL A 86 -3.60 -6.77 -1.65
CA VAL A 86 -4.48 -5.60 -1.57
C VAL A 86 -5.88 -5.94 -2.05
N PHE A 87 -6.91 -5.51 -1.32
CA PHE A 87 -8.31 -5.51 -1.73
C PHE A 87 -8.71 -4.07 -2.05
N VAL A 88 -9.00 -3.78 -3.31
CA VAL A 88 -9.25 -2.41 -3.76
C VAL A 88 -10.66 -1.93 -3.44
N GLY A 89 -10.79 -0.62 -3.21
CA GLY A 89 -12.08 0.02 -2.94
C GLY A 89 -12.90 0.29 -4.20
N VAL A 90 -14.16 0.65 -4.00
CA VAL A 90 -15.08 0.99 -5.09
C VAL A 90 -14.56 2.20 -5.86
N GLN A 91 -14.37 2.04 -7.18
CA GLN A 91 -13.84 3.10 -8.07
C GLN A 91 -12.52 3.70 -7.59
N TRP A 92 -11.67 2.88 -6.99
CA TRP A 92 -10.40 3.30 -6.41
C TRP A 92 -9.53 4.06 -7.43
N ASP A 93 -9.42 3.53 -8.64
CA ASP A 93 -8.65 4.08 -9.75
C ASP A 93 -9.23 5.40 -10.26
N LYS A 94 -10.56 5.49 -10.39
CA LYS A 94 -11.24 6.73 -10.72
C LYS A 94 -10.97 7.82 -9.68
N ASN A 95 -11.13 7.50 -8.41
CA ASN A 95 -10.89 8.44 -7.32
C ASN A 95 -9.45 8.96 -7.31
N LEU A 96 -8.48 8.12 -7.67
CA LEU A 96 -7.07 8.51 -7.77
C LEU A 96 -6.82 9.40 -9.00
N ILE A 97 -7.37 9.04 -10.16
CA ILE A 97 -7.21 9.82 -11.41
C ILE A 97 -7.92 11.17 -11.29
N ASP A 98 -9.15 11.20 -10.76
CA ASP A 98 -9.87 12.45 -10.49
C ASP A 98 -9.03 13.41 -9.59
N ALA A 99 -8.36 12.87 -8.58
CA ALA A 99 -7.46 13.66 -7.74
C ALA A 99 -6.23 14.18 -8.50
N MET A 100 -5.63 13.33 -9.37
CA MET A 100 -4.50 13.73 -10.20
C MET A 100 -4.85 14.89 -11.13
N GLU A 101 -6.06 14.87 -11.70
CA GLU A 101 -6.57 15.94 -12.55
C GLU A 101 -6.89 17.20 -11.74
N MET A 102 -7.66 17.06 -10.65
CA MET A 102 -8.12 18.16 -9.81
C MET A 102 -6.95 18.96 -9.21
N TYR A 103 -5.92 18.30 -8.76
CA TYR A 103 -4.78 18.91 -8.07
C TYR A 103 -3.49 18.96 -8.89
N ARG A 104 -3.56 18.57 -10.18
CA ARG A 104 -2.39 18.50 -11.09
C ARG A 104 -1.26 17.64 -10.54
N LEU A 105 -1.62 16.48 -9.93
CA LEU A 105 -0.65 15.57 -9.34
C LEU A 105 -0.13 14.57 -10.38
N ASP A 106 1.06 14.05 -10.12
CA ASP A 106 1.75 13.10 -10.99
C ASP A 106 1.89 11.72 -10.35
N VAL A 107 1.91 11.66 -9.00
CA VAL A 107 2.02 10.44 -8.21
C VAL A 107 1.08 10.50 -7.04
N VAL A 108 0.21 9.49 -6.90
CA VAL A 108 -0.78 9.39 -5.82
C VAL A 108 -0.86 7.99 -5.24
N SER A 109 -1.32 7.89 -4.00
CA SER A 109 -1.70 6.63 -3.36
C SER A 109 -3.05 6.77 -2.65
N PRO A 110 -3.82 5.69 -2.45
CA PRO A 110 -5.05 5.72 -1.66
C PRO A 110 -4.76 5.69 -0.16
N CYS A 111 -5.76 5.98 0.66
CA CYS A 111 -5.76 5.60 2.07
C CYS A 111 -5.87 4.09 2.25
N GLY A 112 -5.44 3.63 3.40
CA GLY A 112 -5.54 2.24 3.86
C GLY A 112 -5.32 2.16 5.37
N ILE A 113 -5.36 0.96 5.94
CA ILE A 113 -5.14 0.76 7.38
C ILE A 113 -3.79 1.28 7.87
N GLU A 114 -2.80 1.38 6.97
CA GLU A 114 -1.45 1.87 7.27
C GLU A 114 -1.37 3.40 7.25
N ARG A 115 -2.34 4.05 6.59
CA ARG A 115 -2.39 5.50 6.48
C ARG A 115 -3.82 6.00 6.27
N MET A 116 -4.39 6.51 7.33
CA MET A 116 -5.67 7.22 7.36
C MET A 116 -5.44 8.74 7.36
N PRO A 117 -6.49 9.56 7.16
CA PRO A 117 -6.38 11.02 7.12
C PRO A 117 -5.72 11.70 8.32
N THR A 118 -5.56 10.97 9.43
CA THR A 118 -4.81 11.41 10.62
C THR A 118 -4.08 10.22 11.27
N LEU A 119 -3.01 10.51 12.03
CA LEU A 119 -2.30 9.46 12.78
C LEU A 119 -3.17 8.75 13.81
N PRO A 120 -4.02 9.43 14.60
CA PRO A 120 -4.93 8.76 15.52
C PRO A 120 -5.87 7.77 14.81
N LEU A 121 -6.44 8.15 13.66
CA LEU A 121 -7.26 7.24 12.85
C LEU A 121 -6.46 6.05 12.32
N THR A 122 -5.23 6.28 11.85
CA THR A 122 -4.34 5.18 11.42
C THR A 122 -4.14 4.17 12.56
N HIS A 123 -3.85 4.64 13.77
CA HIS A 123 -3.71 3.77 14.94
C HIS A 123 -5.01 3.05 15.29
N LEU A 124 -6.15 3.73 15.18
CA LEU A 124 -7.47 3.17 15.46
C LEU A 124 -7.82 2.04 14.50
N PHE A 125 -7.66 2.25 13.19
CA PHE A 125 -7.91 1.25 12.15
C PHE A 125 -6.96 0.06 12.28
N PHE A 126 -5.67 0.32 12.50
CA PHE A 126 -4.69 -0.73 12.70
C PHE A 126 -4.97 -1.57 13.95
N LYS A 127 -5.40 -0.94 15.05
CA LYS A 127 -5.81 -1.63 16.29
C LYS A 127 -7.03 -2.52 16.04
N ARG A 128 -8.03 -2.04 15.31
CA ARG A 128 -9.22 -2.82 14.93
C ARG A 128 -8.82 -4.04 14.09
N TRP A 129 -8.01 -3.85 13.05
CA TRP A 129 -7.52 -4.94 12.21
C TRP A 129 -6.81 -6.02 13.01
N ARG A 130 -5.94 -5.63 13.93
CA ARG A 130 -5.24 -6.56 14.82
C ARG A 130 -6.18 -7.34 15.74
N SER A 131 -7.25 -6.73 16.20
CA SER A 131 -8.24 -7.40 17.07
C SER A 131 -9.07 -8.44 16.32
N ILE A 132 -9.38 -8.22 15.04
CA ILE A 132 -10.15 -9.13 14.19
C ILE A 132 -9.33 -10.36 13.81
N GLY A 133 -8.03 -10.22 13.67
CA GLY A 133 -7.17 -11.36 13.41
C GLY A 133 -6.11 -11.17 12.34
N GLU A 134 -5.36 -10.08 12.42
CA GLU A 134 -4.19 -9.85 11.57
C GLU A 134 -3.31 -11.11 11.39
N LYS A 135 -3.17 -11.92 12.43
CA LYS A 135 -2.40 -13.17 12.37
C LYS A 135 -3.12 -14.33 11.68
N LYS A 136 -4.43 -14.22 11.47
CA LYS A 136 -5.28 -15.31 10.96
C LYS A 136 -5.40 -15.30 9.43
N HIS A 137 -4.97 -14.23 8.75
CA HIS A 137 -5.11 -14.12 7.29
C HIS A 137 -4.00 -14.82 6.51
N GLN A 138 -2.84 -15.09 7.13
CA GLN A 138 -1.63 -15.52 6.43
C GLN A 138 -1.77 -16.86 5.70
N MET A 139 -2.53 -17.79 6.29
CA MET A 139 -2.83 -19.12 5.74
C MET A 139 -4.35 -19.29 5.51
N ALA A 140 -5.06 -18.19 5.37
CA ALA A 140 -6.50 -18.24 5.28
C ALA A 140 -6.95 -18.48 3.83
N VAL A 141 -7.92 -19.36 3.64
CA VAL A 141 -8.63 -19.54 2.36
C VAL A 141 -9.43 -18.28 2.01
N ALA A 142 -9.69 -18.06 0.72
CA ALA A 142 -10.33 -16.85 0.19
C ALA A 142 -11.65 -16.49 0.91
N GLU A 143 -12.47 -17.47 1.27
CA GLU A 143 -13.72 -17.25 2.02
C GLU A 143 -13.48 -16.62 3.39
N LYS A 144 -12.48 -17.12 4.12
CA LYS A 144 -12.09 -16.57 5.42
C LYS A 144 -11.54 -15.14 5.30
N LEU A 145 -10.79 -14.84 4.24
CA LEU A 145 -10.31 -13.49 3.95
C LEU A 145 -11.47 -12.52 3.71
N ARG A 146 -12.50 -12.94 2.96
CA ARG A 146 -13.75 -12.17 2.79
C ARG A 146 -14.48 -11.96 4.12
N GLY A 147 -14.53 -12.99 4.97
CA GLY A 147 -15.08 -12.90 6.32
C GLY A 147 -14.34 -11.87 7.20
N LEU A 148 -13.02 -11.83 7.14
CA LEU A 148 -12.22 -10.82 7.86
C LEU A 148 -12.52 -9.40 7.37
N LEU A 149 -12.64 -9.21 6.04
CA LEU A 149 -13.05 -7.90 5.48
C LEU A 149 -14.46 -7.52 5.94
N LYS A 150 -15.41 -8.46 5.93
CA LYS A 150 -16.77 -8.22 6.43
C LYS A 150 -16.77 -7.81 7.90
N ASN A 151 -15.98 -8.46 8.76
CA ASN A 151 -15.85 -8.13 10.18
C ASN A 151 -15.16 -6.77 10.41
N MET A 152 -14.29 -6.34 9.48
CA MET A 152 -13.61 -5.05 9.56
C MET A 152 -14.49 -3.89 9.09
N TYR A 153 -15.24 -4.09 8.00
CA TYR A 153 -15.87 -3.01 7.24
C TYR A 153 -17.39 -3.14 7.07
N GLY A 154 -18.00 -4.29 7.42
CA GLY A 154 -19.40 -4.59 7.06
C GLY A 154 -19.55 -4.74 5.54
N SER A 155 -20.48 -4.00 4.94
CA SER A 155 -20.54 -3.83 3.50
C SER A 155 -19.37 -2.98 3.01
N TRP A 156 -18.56 -3.56 2.13
CA TRP A 156 -17.40 -2.88 1.56
C TRP A 156 -17.79 -1.65 0.75
N GLU A 157 -18.87 -1.76 0.00
CA GLU A 157 -19.39 -0.67 -0.82
C GLU A 157 -19.87 0.51 0.05
N THR A 158 -20.63 0.21 1.10
CA THR A 158 -21.09 1.23 2.05
C THR A 158 -19.91 1.89 2.79
N PHE A 159 -18.91 1.11 3.18
CA PHE A 159 -17.69 1.64 3.80
C PHE A 159 -16.94 2.57 2.84
N CYS A 160 -16.71 2.16 1.59
CA CYS A 160 -16.02 2.99 0.59
C CYS A 160 -16.79 4.28 0.31
N GLN A 161 -18.12 4.22 0.24
CA GLN A 161 -18.95 5.41 0.07
C GLN A 161 -18.85 6.34 1.28
N ARG A 162 -18.81 5.81 2.50
CA ARG A 162 -18.59 6.59 3.73
C ARG A 162 -17.22 7.26 3.72
N MET A 163 -16.16 6.55 3.29
CA MET A 163 -14.82 7.13 3.12
C MET A 163 -14.88 8.30 2.12
N LYS A 164 -15.53 8.11 0.98
CA LYS A 164 -15.66 9.15 -0.05
C LYS A 164 -16.43 10.36 0.47
N SER A 165 -17.61 10.18 1.00
CA SER A 165 -18.46 11.29 1.48
C SER A 165 -17.81 12.09 2.62
N ARG A 166 -16.99 11.41 3.45
CA ARG A 166 -16.37 12.04 4.62
C ARG A 166 -15.08 12.79 4.29
N TYR A 167 -14.29 12.28 3.35
CA TYR A 167 -12.95 12.80 3.12
C TYR A 167 -12.74 13.45 1.74
N TYR A 168 -13.75 13.46 0.87
CA TYR A 168 -13.69 14.24 -0.36
C TYR A 168 -13.78 15.76 -0.06
N PRO A 169 -12.94 16.60 -0.66
CA PRO A 169 -11.84 16.33 -1.59
C PRO A 169 -10.43 16.35 -0.92
N LYS A 170 -10.30 15.87 0.30
CA LYS A 170 -9.07 15.96 1.10
C LYS A 170 -7.94 15.11 0.53
N ILE A 171 -6.77 15.71 0.35
CA ILE A 171 -5.50 15.03 0.08
C ILE A 171 -4.51 15.32 1.22
N MET A 172 -3.50 14.49 1.37
CA MET A 172 -2.42 14.70 2.34
C MET A 172 -1.08 14.27 1.72
N GLU A 173 0.00 14.96 2.08
CA GLU A 173 1.32 14.61 1.59
C GLU A 173 1.76 13.25 2.12
N GLY A 174 2.41 12.45 1.27
CA GLY A 174 3.00 11.15 1.59
C GLY A 174 2.56 10.05 0.65
N ILE A 175 3.07 8.86 0.90
CA ILE A 175 2.90 7.67 0.07
C ILE A 175 2.43 6.46 0.90
N VAL A 176 1.67 5.58 0.27
CA VAL A 176 1.37 4.23 0.76
C VAL A 176 1.84 3.24 -0.29
N GLY A 177 2.95 2.55 0.00
CA GLY A 177 3.69 1.76 -0.99
C GLY A 177 2.97 0.52 -1.54
N ASN A 178 1.85 0.11 -0.93
CA ASN A 178 1.08 -1.05 -1.40
C ASN A 178 0.21 -0.77 -2.65
N CYS A 179 -0.05 0.50 -2.95
CA CYS A 179 -0.79 0.95 -4.13
C CYS A 179 -0.33 2.36 -4.51
N VAL A 180 0.41 2.49 -5.59
CA VAL A 180 0.94 3.76 -6.08
C VAL A 180 0.57 3.92 -7.55
N LEU A 181 -0.15 4.97 -7.87
CA LEU A 181 -0.54 5.34 -9.24
C LEU A 181 0.31 6.51 -9.71
N LEU A 182 0.94 6.36 -10.88
CA LEU A 182 1.80 7.36 -11.50
C LEU A 182 1.34 7.65 -12.94
N LYS A 183 1.49 8.89 -13.40
CA LYS A 183 1.48 9.17 -14.85
C LYS A 183 2.72 8.59 -15.51
N ARG A 184 2.59 8.06 -16.72
CA ARG A 184 3.74 7.59 -17.50
C ARG A 184 4.77 8.70 -17.68
N SER A 185 4.34 9.91 -17.99
CA SER A 185 5.21 11.07 -18.14
C SER A 185 6.01 11.41 -16.89
N ALA A 186 5.45 11.15 -15.70
CA ALA A 186 6.18 11.30 -14.44
C ALA A 186 7.21 10.18 -14.27
N LEU A 187 6.84 8.93 -14.59
CA LEU A 187 7.75 7.80 -14.52
C LEU A 187 8.96 7.98 -15.47
N GLU A 188 8.76 8.54 -16.64
CA GLU A 188 9.84 8.87 -17.59
C GLU A 188 10.86 9.86 -16.98
N LYS A 189 10.39 10.80 -16.17
CA LYS A 189 11.24 11.75 -15.45
C LYS A 189 11.88 11.13 -14.19
N ILE A 190 11.16 10.29 -13.47
CA ILE A 190 11.63 9.62 -12.24
C ILE A 190 12.68 8.56 -12.56
N GLY A 191 12.49 7.85 -13.67
CA GLY A 191 13.23 6.64 -14.04
C GLY A 191 12.62 5.38 -13.42
N PRO A 192 13.21 4.20 -13.68
CA PRO A 192 12.82 2.95 -13.08
C PRO A 192 13.08 2.95 -11.57
N LEU A 193 12.47 2.00 -10.86
CA LEU A 193 12.75 1.80 -9.43
C LEU A 193 14.24 1.42 -9.25
N ASP A 194 14.88 1.98 -8.22
CA ASP A 194 16.26 1.66 -7.90
C ASP A 194 16.36 0.24 -7.34
N GLU A 195 16.91 -0.66 -8.15
CA GLU A 195 17.03 -2.08 -7.82
C GLU A 195 17.97 -2.37 -6.65
N THR A 196 18.74 -1.37 -6.20
CA THR A 196 19.63 -1.50 -5.04
C THR A 196 18.96 -1.09 -3.71
N ILE A 197 17.76 -0.54 -3.73
CA ILE A 197 17.05 -0.08 -2.52
C ILE A 197 15.94 -1.05 -2.13
N GLN A 198 15.84 -1.40 -0.84
CA GLN A 198 14.79 -2.26 -0.33
C GLN A 198 13.50 -1.50 0.03
N ALA A 199 13.63 -0.28 0.55
CA ALA A 199 12.50 0.57 0.93
C ALA A 199 12.02 1.41 -0.27
N GLN A 200 11.39 0.77 -1.25
CA GLN A 200 11.05 1.35 -2.56
C GLN A 200 10.07 2.51 -2.50
N ASP A 201 9.09 2.46 -1.62
CA ASP A 201 8.11 3.52 -1.42
C ASP A 201 8.76 4.79 -0.86
N TRP A 202 9.69 4.63 0.07
CA TRP A 202 10.46 5.75 0.62
C TRP A 202 11.40 6.35 -0.41
N ASP A 203 12.09 5.51 -1.17
CA ASP A 203 12.99 5.95 -2.22
C ASP A 203 12.25 6.71 -3.33
N LEU A 204 11.13 6.17 -3.78
CA LEU A 204 10.26 6.84 -4.77
C LEU A 204 9.77 8.19 -4.24
N TYR A 205 9.33 8.25 -2.98
CA TYR A 205 8.90 9.49 -2.36
C TYR A 205 10.02 10.53 -2.34
N LEU A 206 11.21 10.18 -1.84
CA LEU A 206 12.37 11.09 -1.77
C LEU A 206 12.83 11.51 -3.17
N THR A 207 12.81 10.61 -4.15
CA THR A 207 13.15 10.92 -5.54
C THR A 207 12.20 11.96 -6.12
N VAL A 208 10.89 11.79 -5.95
CA VAL A 208 9.88 12.75 -6.43
C VAL A 208 10.06 14.11 -5.72
N ARG A 209 10.25 14.11 -4.40
CA ARG A 209 10.43 15.35 -3.63
C ARG A 209 11.68 16.11 -4.04
N LYS A 210 12.79 15.41 -4.29
CA LYS A 210 14.03 16.04 -4.77
C LYS A 210 13.86 16.66 -6.16
N LYS A 211 13.15 15.98 -7.05
CA LYS A 211 12.86 16.49 -8.39
C LYS A 211 11.89 17.67 -8.39
N GLU A 212 10.87 17.64 -7.53
CA GLU A 212 9.96 18.79 -7.30
C GLU A 212 10.75 20.02 -6.82
N GLU A 213 11.64 19.85 -5.84
CA GLU A 213 12.48 20.91 -5.31
C GLU A 213 13.45 21.45 -6.37
N GLY A 214 13.96 20.58 -7.25
CA GLY A 214 14.80 20.96 -8.40
C GLY A 214 14.05 21.60 -9.57
N GLY A 215 12.72 21.75 -9.50
CA GLY A 215 11.93 22.38 -10.56
C GLY A 215 11.80 21.52 -11.82
N GLU A 216 11.96 20.19 -11.72
CA GLU A 216 11.92 19.26 -12.86
C GLU A 216 10.49 18.99 -13.38
N GLY A 217 9.52 19.80 -12.98
CA GLY A 217 8.12 19.71 -13.43
C GLY A 217 7.42 18.41 -12.98
N ILE A 218 7.73 17.95 -11.78
CA ILE A 218 7.02 16.89 -11.06
C ILE A 218 6.44 17.47 -9.79
N HIS A 219 5.21 17.06 -9.44
CA HIS A 219 4.56 17.46 -8.20
C HIS A 219 4.74 16.38 -7.12
N ARG A 220 4.71 16.81 -5.85
CA ARG A 220 4.84 15.91 -4.69
C ARG A 220 3.85 14.78 -4.67
N VAL A 221 4.22 13.70 -4.00
CA VAL A 221 3.36 12.53 -3.82
C VAL A 221 2.28 12.83 -2.79
N MET A 222 1.02 12.57 -3.16
CA MET A 222 -0.12 12.79 -2.28
C MET A 222 -0.91 11.50 -2.05
N THR A 223 -1.41 11.35 -0.83
CA THR A 223 -2.39 10.32 -0.47
C THR A 223 -3.80 10.91 -0.62
N VAL A 224 -4.65 10.23 -1.39
CA VAL A 224 -6.03 10.61 -1.69
C VAL A 224 -6.95 10.04 -0.61
N CYS A 225 -7.48 10.89 0.27
CA CYS A 225 -8.17 10.44 1.48
C CYS A 225 -9.53 9.79 1.23
N TRP A 226 -10.16 10.03 0.09
CA TRP A 226 -11.45 9.44 -0.28
C TRP A 226 -11.35 8.20 -1.18
N SER A 227 -10.13 7.80 -1.58
CA SER A 227 -9.85 6.50 -2.16
C SER A 227 -9.29 5.58 -1.09
N TYR A 228 -9.79 4.35 -1.02
CA TYR A 228 -9.40 3.42 0.04
C TYR A 228 -9.07 2.04 -0.52
N VAL A 229 -8.06 1.42 0.08
CA VAL A 229 -7.72 0.01 -0.16
C VAL A 229 -7.46 -0.69 1.17
N HIS A 230 -7.74 -1.99 1.26
CA HIS A 230 -7.30 -2.81 2.38
C HIS A 230 -6.05 -3.60 2.00
N HIS A 231 -5.00 -3.47 2.79
CA HIS A 231 -3.77 -4.25 2.63
C HIS A 231 -3.67 -5.30 3.74
N PHE A 232 -3.56 -6.58 3.37
CA PHE A 232 -3.43 -7.67 4.33
C PHE A 232 -2.07 -7.74 5.02
N ILE A 233 -1.14 -6.93 4.62
CA ILE A 233 0.19 -6.66 5.20
C ILE A 233 1.12 -7.88 5.29
N ARG A 234 2.14 -7.89 4.44
CA ARG A 234 3.23 -8.87 4.46
C ARG A 234 2.79 -10.33 4.33
N THR A 235 1.73 -10.59 3.56
CA THR A 235 1.21 -11.94 3.39
C THR A 235 2.25 -12.89 2.83
N THR A 236 2.87 -12.54 1.70
CA THR A 236 3.90 -13.38 1.06
C THR A 236 5.09 -13.63 1.98
N LEU A 237 5.62 -12.59 2.64
CA LEU A 237 6.77 -12.71 3.53
C LEU A 237 6.53 -13.62 4.73
N LYS A 238 5.28 -13.69 5.21
CA LYS A 238 4.93 -14.46 6.39
C LYS A 238 4.45 -15.87 6.08
N SER A 239 3.72 -16.04 4.97
CA SER A 239 3.13 -17.34 4.58
C SER A 239 4.11 -18.20 3.79
N HIS A 240 4.97 -17.58 3.00
CA HIS A 240 5.92 -18.25 2.12
C HIS A 240 7.29 -17.57 2.24
N PRO A 241 8.01 -17.75 3.37
CA PRO A 241 9.30 -17.12 3.61
C PRO A 241 10.39 -17.75 2.73
N ALA A 242 10.33 -17.49 1.44
CA ALA A 242 11.40 -17.85 0.51
C ALA A 242 12.43 -16.71 0.44
N PRO A 243 13.73 -17.02 0.44
CA PRO A 243 14.74 -16.00 0.28
C PRO A 243 14.57 -15.29 -1.06
N PHE A 244 14.77 -13.98 -1.08
CA PHE A 244 14.85 -13.23 -2.32
C PHE A 244 16.17 -13.49 -3.02
N SER A 245 16.11 -13.72 -4.33
CA SER A 245 17.27 -13.77 -5.22
C SER A 245 17.47 -12.39 -5.85
N CYS A 246 17.98 -11.45 -5.07
CA CYS A 246 18.26 -10.11 -5.58
C CYS A 246 19.43 -10.14 -6.55
N VAL A 247 19.30 -9.49 -7.69
CA VAL A 247 20.35 -9.35 -8.69
C VAL A 247 21.46 -8.42 -8.16
N HIS A 248 21.05 -7.35 -7.47
CA HIS A 248 21.95 -6.35 -6.92
C HIS A 248 22.00 -6.39 -5.39
N PRO A 249 23.17 -6.13 -4.77
CA PRO A 249 23.27 -5.91 -3.32
C PRO A 249 22.31 -4.81 -2.87
N LYS A 250 21.61 -5.03 -1.77
CA LYS A 250 20.65 -4.05 -1.26
C LYS A 250 21.31 -3.09 -0.30
N ARG A 251 20.99 -1.80 -0.50
CA ARG A 251 21.37 -0.68 0.36
C ARG A 251 20.16 -0.26 1.21
N THR A 252 20.42 0.29 2.36
CA THR A 252 19.41 0.97 3.17
C THR A 252 19.08 2.33 2.57
N ILE A 253 18.00 2.95 3.04
CA ILE A 253 17.62 4.30 2.59
C ILE A 253 18.69 5.33 2.98
N GLU A 254 19.32 5.15 4.15
CA GLU A 254 20.37 6.02 4.69
C GLU A 254 21.71 5.87 3.96
N GLU A 255 21.94 4.75 3.27
CA GLU A 255 23.11 4.56 2.40
C GLU A 255 22.96 5.22 1.04
N LYS A 256 21.73 5.50 0.59
CA LYS A 256 21.45 6.24 -0.65
C LYS A 256 21.24 7.73 -0.40
N TRP A 257 20.48 8.05 0.63
CA TRP A 257 20.06 9.40 0.96
C TRP A 257 20.74 9.82 2.25
N ASP A 258 21.46 10.93 2.25
CA ASP A 258 22.02 11.47 3.47
C ASP A 258 20.91 11.89 4.46
N ARG A 259 21.25 11.93 5.74
CA ARG A 259 20.30 12.19 6.81
C ARG A 259 19.66 13.57 6.71
N GLU A 260 20.40 14.58 6.27
CA GLU A 260 19.91 15.94 6.12
C GLU A 260 18.85 16.02 5.03
N THR A 261 19.11 15.41 3.88
CA THR A 261 18.15 15.28 2.78
C THR A 261 16.88 14.55 3.21
N ILE A 262 17.00 13.43 3.95
CA ILE A 262 15.83 12.72 4.47
C ILE A 262 15.02 13.62 5.41
N GLN A 263 15.65 14.29 6.36
CA GLN A 263 14.97 15.16 7.33
C GLN A 263 14.29 16.36 6.65
N ARG A 264 14.86 16.89 5.61
CA ARG A 264 14.34 18.04 4.86
C ARG A 264 13.17 17.67 3.95
N LEU A 265 13.27 16.53 3.25
CA LEU A 265 12.27 16.12 2.26
C LEU A 265 11.13 15.30 2.86
N TRP A 266 11.36 14.60 3.98
CA TRP A 266 10.36 13.74 4.62
C TRP A 266 9.41 14.56 5.50
N PRO A 267 8.08 14.52 5.25
CA PRO A 267 7.13 15.42 5.91
C PRO A 267 6.80 15.00 7.35
N PHE A 268 7.33 13.88 7.80
CA PHE A 268 7.08 13.36 9.14
C PHE A 268 8.37 13.44 9.96
N PRO A 269 8.27 13.61 11.30
CA PRO A 269 9.44 13.52 12.14
C PRO A 269 10.15 12.18 11.88
N TYR A 270 11.28 12.24 11.21
CA TYR A 270 12.17 11.09 11.04
C TYR A 270 12.92 10.90 12.37
N GLU A 271 12.15 10.48 13.37
CA GLU A 271 12.74 10.00 14.60
C GLU A 271 13.13 8.54 14.41
N VAL A 272 14.41 8.31 14.16
CA VAL A 272 15.06 7.01 14.45
C VAL A 272 15.09 6.85 15.97
N ARG A 273 13.93 6.84 16.62
CA ARG A 273 13.82 6.31 17.96
C ARG A 273 13.90 4.80 17.80
N LYS A 274 15.05 4.23 18.14
CA LYS A 274 15.15 2.81 18.44
C LYS A 274 14.06 2.52 19.46
N ARG A 275 12.93 1.91 19.01
CA ARG A 275 11.89 1.48 19.94
C ARG A 275 12.54 0.48 20.91
N PRO A 276 12.46 0.69 22.21
CA PRO A 276 12.96 -0.31 23.15
C PRO A 276 12.36 -1.68 22.82
N SER A 277 13.16 -2.70 22.77
CA SER A 277 12.69 -4.05 22.49
C SER A 277 11.95 -4.60 23.73
N PRO A 278 10.71 -5.12 23.58
CA PRO A 278 10.01 -5.74 24.70
C PRO A 278 10.74 -6.94 25.29
N LEU A 279 11.65 -7.56 24.51
CA LEU A 279 12.46 -8.71 24.95
C LEU A 279 13.81 -8.31 25.55
N ARG A 280 14.41 -7.21 25.06
CA ARG A 280 15.74 -6.76 25.51
C ARG A 280 15.67 -5.66 26.58
N GLU A 281 14.62 -4.84 26.54
CA GLU A 281 14.44 -3.67 27.39
C GLU A 281 12.98 -3.57 27.88
N PRO A 282 12.46 -4.56 28.65
CA PRO A 282 11.04 -4.62 28.99
C PRO A 282 10.55 -3.40 29.80
N ILE A 283 11.37 -2.90 30.75
CA ILE A 283 11.00 -1.74 31.58
C ILE A 283 10.91 -0.47 30.72
N SER A 284 11.93 -0.19 29.90
CA SER A 284 11.97 0.96 29.00
C SER A 284 10.85 0.90 27.96
N TYR A 285 10.50 -0.30 27.47
CA TYR A 285 9.38 -0.52 26.58
C TYR A 285 8.03 -0.17 27.21
N TRP A 286 7.78 -0.60 28.46
CA TRP A 286 6.55 -0.30 29.18
C TRP A 286 6.44 1.16 29.59
N GLN A 287 7.55 1.79 29.99
CA GLN A 287 7.60 3.23 30.26
C GLN A 287 7.30 4.05 28.99
N TYR A 288 7.96 3.74 27.87
CA TYR A 288 7.68 4.35 26.56
C TYR A 288 6.22 4.20 26.17
N LYS A 289 5.63 3.01 26.33
CA LYS A 289 4.23 2.75 26.00
C LYS A 289 3.28 3.53 26.91
N ARG A 290 3.59 3.65 28.19
CA ARG A 290 2.82 4.41 29.18
C ARG A 290 2.86 5.91 28.92
N GLU A 291 4.01 6.46 28.60
CA GLU A 291 4.18 7.88 28.24
C GLU A 291 3.45 8.20 26.93
N LYS A 292 3.60 7.35 25.92
CA LYS A 292 2.86 7.49 24.66
C LYS A 292 1.34 7.42 24.84
N MET A 293 0.83 6.62 25.78
CA MET A 293 -0.61 6.60 26.09
C MET A 293 -1.08 7.84 26.84
N LYS A 294 -0.22 8.43 27.70
CA LYS A 294 -0.54 9.66 28.41
C LYS A 294 -0.52 10.90 27.51
N SER A 295 0.28 10.86 26.44
CA SER A 295 0.42 11.96 25.47
C SER A 295 -0.61 11.91 24.33
N LEU A 296 -1.51 10.92 24.30
CA LEU A 296 -2.56 10.87 23.30
C LEU A 296 -3.58 12.00 23.58
N PRO A 297 -3.85 12.87 22.62
CA PRO A 297 -4.89 13.87 22.75
C PRO A 297 -6.26 13.18 22.96
N ALA A 298 -7.23 13.94 23.49
CA ALA A 298 -8.61 13.49 23.55
C ALA A 298 -9.07 13.03 22.16
N ARG A 299 -9.89 11.96 22.11
CA ARG A 299 -10.38 11.43 20.84
C ARG A 299 -11.13 12.50 20.07
N THR A 300 -10.80 12.57 18.78
CA THR A 300 -11.51 13.48 17.87
C THR A 300 -12.93 12.97 17.61
N GLU A 301 -13.81 13.86 17.15
CA GLU A 301 -15.15 13.47 16.71
C GLU A 301 -15.10 12.41 15.61
N ASP A 302 -14.12 12.52 14.71
CA ASP A 302 -13.86 11.57 13.62
C ASP A 302 -13.56 10.16 14.15
N GLU A 303 -12.71 10.05 15.17
CA GLU A 303 -12.42 8.75 15.81
C GLU A 303 -13.65 8.17 16.50
N ASN A 304 -14.45 9.00 17.16
CA ASN A 304 -15.67 8.55 17.87
C ASN A 304 -16.71 8.00 16.89
N GLN A 305 -16.86 8.61 15.71
CA GLN A 305 -17.80 8.14 14.69
C GLN A 305 -17.36 6.80 14.09
N TRP A 306 -16.05 6.54 13.91
CA TRP A 306 -15.56 5.22 13.47
C TRP A 306 -15.70 4.15 14.56
N ILE A 307 -15.50 4.51 15.83
CA ILE A 307 -15.76 3.60 16.97
C ILE A 307 -17.24 3.24 17.03
N GLN A 308 -18.13 4.22 16.83
CA GLN A 308 -19.58 3.97 16.82
C GLN A 308 -19.98 3.06 15.66
N PHE A 309 -19.44 3.30 14.47
CA PHE A 309 -19.63 2.43 13.30
C PHE A 309 -19.29 0.96 13.61
N TRP A 310 -18.14 0.70 14.25
CA TRP A 310 -17.79 -0.69 14.60
C TRP A 310 -18.63 -1.27 15.74
N LYS A 311 -19.08 -0.47 16.70
CA LYS A 311 -20.00 -0.94 17.72
C LYS A 311 -21.34 -1.39 17.14
N GLU A 312 -21.82 -0.70 16.12
CA GLU A 312 -23.03 -1.06 15.39
C GLU A 312 -22.79 -2.34 14.57
N LEU A 313 -21.66 -2.43 13.87
CA LEU A 313 -21.28 -3.61 13.10
C LEU A 313 -21.13 -4.86 13.97
N ASP A 314 -20.56 -4.75 15.18
CA ASP A 314 -20.35 -5.89 16.09
C ASP A 314 -21.67 -6.40 16.73
N ARG A 315 -22.79 -5.68 16.56
CA ARG A 315 -24.12 -6.09 17.04
C ARG A 315 -24.94 -6.83 15.97
N THR A 316 -24.54 -6.74 14.69
CA THR A 316 -25.17 -7.42 13.53
C THR A 316 -24.47 -8.72 13.21
#